data_1b334e293f810fdaa51f1cb910514a6b
#
_entry.id   1b334e293f810fdaa51f1cb910514a6b
#
_cell.length_a   1.000
_cell.length_b   1.000
_cell.length_c   1.000
_cell.angle_alpha   90.00
_cell.angle_beta   90.00
_cell.angle_gamma   90.00
#
_symmetry.space_group_name_H-M   'P 1'
#
loop_
_entity.id
_entity.type
_entity.pdbx_description
1 polymer ?
#
loop_
_entity_poly.entity_id
_entity_poly.type
_entity_poly.pdbx_seq_one_letter_code
_entity_poly.pdbx_strand_id
1 'polypeptide(L)'
;MKKNRKKQIVVLCKALVCIFILVFSLSLKSATKGSANPPLTDVLTDSISQIVSACPGEIGVAVIINNTDTVSVNNKSIYPMMSVFKVHQALALCNDFDKKGLSLDTLVKINREKLDPKTWSPMMKDYSAPVISLTVRDLLRYTLSQSDNNASNIMFKNMLNTAQTDSFIAKLIPRSSFQIAYTEEEMSADHDKAYSNYTSPLGAAMLMNRLFTESLISNEKQDFIKNALKECKTGIDRIVAPLLDKEGVVIAHKTGSGNVNENGILAAQNDVAYICLPNKVCYTLAVFVKDFKGNEPQASQFVAHISAVVYSLLINTALN
;
A
#
# COMPACT_ATOMS: atom_id res chain seq x y z
N MET A 1 29.01 11.28 -7.92
CA MET A 1 27.88 11.51 -8.86
C MET A 1 26.51 11.15 -8.29
N LYS A 2 26.31 10.06 -7.51
CA LYS A 2 24.99 9.65 -6.94
C LYS A 2 24.37 10.65 -5.95
N LYS A 3 25.19 11.39 -5.18
CA LYS A 3 24.69 12.35 -4.15
C LYS A 3 24.07 13.62 -4.74
N ASN A 4 24.51 14.04 -5.94
CA ASN A 4 23.96 15.23 -6.63
C ASN A 4 22.63 14.92 -7.34
N ARG A 5 22.42 13.71 -7.86
CA ARG A 5 21.13 13.32 -8.47
C ARG A 5 19.99 13.33 -7.45
N LYS A 6 20.22 12.83 -6.21
CA LYS A 6 19.19 12.86 -5.15
C LYS A 6 18.76 14.28 -4.77
N LYS A 7 19.73 15.24 -4.71
CA LYS A 7 19.40 16.65 -4.43
C LYS A 7 18.61 17.31 -5.57
N GLN A 8 18.90 16.98 -6.83
CA GLN A 8 18.17 17.52 -7.98
C GLN A 8 16.74 17.02 -8.07
N ILE A 9 16.48 15.73 -7.75
CA ILE A 9 15.13 15.16 -7.74
C ILE A 9 14.27 15.80 -6.64
N VAL A 10 14.81 15.99 -5.43
CA VAL A 10 14.11 16.65 -4.32
C VAL A 10 13.80 18.13 -4.64
N VAL A 11 14.69 18.83 -5.31
CA VAL A 11 14.47 20.23 -5.71
C VAL A 11 13.42 20.34 -6.81
N LEU A 12 13.41 19.43 -7.79
CA LEU A 12 12.41 19.42 -8.87
C LEU A 12 10.99 19.09 -8.33
N CYS A 13 10.86 18.13 -7.40
CA CYS A 13 9.60 17.85 -6.73
C CYS A 13 9.09 19.04 -5.90
N LYS A 14 9.99 19.76 -5.20
CA LYS A 14 9.60 20.97 -4.44
C LYS A 14 9.13 22.11 -5.35
N ALA A 15 9.75 22.29 -6.51
CA ALA A 15 9.36 23.34 -7.46
C ALA A 15 8.00 23.08 -8.12
N LEU A 16 7.70 21.83 -8.51
CA LEU A 16 6.41 21.45 -9.10
C LEU A 16 5.25 21.55 -8.10
N VAL A 17 5.45 21.14 -6.84
CA VAL A 17 4.44 21.28 -5.77
C VAL A 17 4.16 22.76 -5.48
N CYS A 18 5.17 23.63 -5.46
CA CYS A 18 4.98 25.07 -5.22
C CYS A 18 4.22 25.76 -6.36
N ILE A 19 4.44 25.39 -7.62
CA ILE A 19 3.76 26.00 -8.77
C ILE A 19 2.27 25.62 -8.76
N PHE A 20 1.91 24.40 -8.40
CA PHE A 20 0.51 23.96 -8.33
C PHE A 20 -0.25 24.58 -7.16
N ILE A 21 0.38 24.77 -6.01
CA ILE A 21 -0.21 25.46 -4.86
C ILE A 21 -0.49 26.94 -5.20
N LEU A 22 0.38 27.60 -5.97
CA LEU A 22 0.19 28.98 -6.39
C LEU A 22 -0.99 29.14 -7.39
N VAL A 23 -1.16 28.20 -8.31
CA VAL A 23 -2.28 28.25 -9.29
C VAL A 23 -3.62 27.99 -8.58
N PHE A 24 -3.64 27.08 -7.58
CA PHE A 24 -4.85 26.80 -6.82
C PHE A 24 -5.28 27.98 -5.93
N SER A 25 -4.35 28.75 -5.38
CA SER A 25 -4.67 29.93 -4.56
C SER A 25 -5.23 31.11 -5.37
N LEU A 26 -4.99 31.16 -6.69
CA LEU A 26 -5.52 32.20 -7.56
C LEU A 26 -6.95 31.91 -8.07
N SER A 27 -7.34 30.62 -8.16
CA SER A 27 -8.69 30.22 -8.59
C SER A 27 -9.77 30.37 -7.52
N LEU A 28 -9.38 30.44 -6.24
CA LEU A 28 -10.30 30.61 -5.10
C LEU A 28 -10.79 32.05 -4.87
N LYS A 29 -10.33 33.05 -5.63
CA LYS A 29 -10.70 34.46 -5.41
C LYS A 29 -11.96 34.95 -6.15
N SER A 30 -12.69 34.06 -6.83
CA SER A 30 -13.92 34.44 -7.53
C SER A 30 -15.12 33.58 -7.09
N ALA A 31 -15.38 33.48 -5.79
CA ALA A 31 -16.60 32.89 -5.27
C ALA A 31 -17.48 34.00 -4.65
N THR A 32 -18.64 34.19 -5.20
CA THR A 32 -19.73 35.08 -4.76
C THR A 32 -20.10 34.81 -3.30
N LYS A 33 -20.34 35.90 -2.53
CA LYS A 33 -20.87 35.88 -1.18
C LYS A 33 -22.17 35.06 -1.12
N GLY A 34 -22.16 33.95 -0.34
CA GLY A 34 -23.42 33.30 0.05
C GLY A 34 -23.46 31.76 -0.05
N SER A 35 -22.41 31.05 -0.53
CA SER A 35 -22.43 29.59 -0.51
C SER A 35 -21.61 29.05 0.67
N ALA A 36 -22.20 28.13 1.41
CA ALA A 36 -21.46 27.34 2.40
C ALA A 36 -20.22 26.70 1.70
N ASN A 37 -19.10 26.63 2.40
CA ASN A 37 -17.93 25.92 1.87
C ASN A 37 -18.33 24.49 1.47
N PRO A 38 -17.87 23.98 0.32
CA PRO A 38 -18.20 22.63 -0.09
C PRO A 38 -17.68 21.62 0.98
N PRO A 39 -18.39 20.49 1.17
CA PRO A 39 -17.93 19.44 2.07
C PRO A 39 -16.50 19.01 1.74
N LEU A 40 -15.72 18.66 2.75
CA LEU A 40 -14.34 18.22 2.59
C LEU A 40 -14.23 17.02 1.64
N THR A 41 -15.20 16.11 1.69
CA THR A 41 -15.29 14.94 0.80
C THR A 41 -15.41 15.31 -0.67
N ASP A 42 -16.14 16.38 -0.98
CA ASP A 42 -16.30 16.86 -2.35
C ASP A 42 -15.02 17.51 -2.84
N VAL A 43 -14.38 18.35 -2.00
CA VAL A 43 -13.08 18.97 -2.32
C VAL A 43 -12.01 17.90 -2.56
N LEU A 44 -11.98 16.85 -1.73
CA LEU A 44 -11.05 15.71 -1.91
C LEU A 44 -11.35 14.96 -3.21
N THR A 45 -12.63 14.68 -3.49
CA THR A 45 -13.04 13.96 -4.70
C THR A 45 -12.61 14.72 -5.95
N ASP A 46 -12.88 16.02 -6.02
CA ASP A 46 -12.56 16.88 -7.15
C ASP A 46 -11.03 16.97 -7.36
N SER A 47 -10.29 17.22 -6.27
CA SER A 47 -8.83 17.35 -6.32
C SER A 47 -8.15 16.05 -6.76
N ILE A 48 -8.60 14.90 -6.24
CA ILE A 48 -8.09 13.58 -6.64
C ILE A 48 -8.45 13.30 -8.11
N SER A 49 -9.69 13.59 -8.51
CA SER A 49 -10.17 13.35 -9.89
C SER A 49 -9.37 14.14 -10.92
N GLN A 50 -8.94 15.36 -10.62
CA GLN A 50 -8.08 16.16 -11.50
C GLN A 50 -6.71 15.48 -11.72
N ILE A 51 -6.09 14.94 -10.66
CA ILE A 51 -4.81 14.24 -10.77
C ILE A 51 -4.99 12.94 -11.57
N VAL A 52 -6.02 12.19 -11.27
CA VAL A 52 -6.32 10.89 -11.91
C VAL A 52 -6.57 11.07 -13.41
N SER A 53 -7.29 12.14 -13.82
CA SER A 53 -7.59 12.41 -15.22
C SER A 53 -6.36 12.72 -16.09
N ALA A 54 -5.26 13.15 -15.49
CA ALA A 54 -4.00 13.45 -16.18
C ALA A 54 -3.07 12.22 -16.32
N CYS A 55 -3.44 11.08 -15.75
CA CYS A 55 -2.60 9.90 -15.72
C CYS A 55 -2.65 9.15 -17.07
N PRO A 56 -1.50 8.78 -17.66
CA PRO A 56 -1.44 7.95 -18.86
C PRO A 56 -1.59 6.44 -18.53
N GLY A 57 -2.49 6.10 -17.64
CA GLY A 57 -2.87 4.78 -17.16
C GLY A 57 -4.17 4.89 -16.39
N GLU A 58 -4.53 3.87 -15.64
CA GLU A 58 -5.71 3.92 -14.78
C GLU A 58 -5.28 4.05 -13.31
N ILE A 59 -5.83 5.03 -12.60
CA ILE A 59 -5.63 5.21 -11.16
C ILE A 59 -6.95 5.05 -10.43
N GLY A 60 -6.94 4.22 -9.39
CA GLY A 60 -8.02 4.11 -8.42
C GLY A 60 -7.56 4.56 -7.04
N VAL A 61 -8.41 5.35 -6.37
CA VAL A 61 -8.12 5.92 -5.07
C VAL A 61 -9.27 5.67 -4.11
N ALA A 62 -8.96 5.38 -2.85
CA ALA A 62 -9.91 5.44 -1.75
C ALA A 62 -9.27 6.08 -0.52
N VAL A 63 -10.03 6.93 0.15
CA VAL A 63 -9.66 7.57 1.42
C VAL A 63 -10.75 7.29 2.44
N ILE A 64 -10.39 6.77 3.62
CA ILE A 64 -11.28 6.63 4.78
C ILE A 64 -10.74 7.53 5.88
N ILE A 65 -11.52 8.51 6.33
CA ILE A 65 -11.10 9.52 7.30
C ILE A 65 -11.79 9.25 8.63
N ASN A 66 -11.03 9.14 9.72
CA ASN A 66 -11.51 8.92 11.09
C ASN A 66 -12.54 7.78 11.22
N ASN A 67 -12.44 6.76 10.35
CA ASN A 67 -13.37 5.62 10.29
C ASN A 67 -14.84 6.01 9.99
N THR A 68 -15.09 7.19 9.47
CA THR A 68 -16.44 7.74 9.19
C THR A 68 -16.62 8.13 7.73
N ASP A 69 -15.85 9.11 7.27
CA ASP A 69 -16.01 9.66 5.93
C ASP A 69 -15.22 8.86 4.91
N THR A 70 -15.81 8.67 3.75
CA THR A 70 -15.19 7.88 2.67
C THR A 70 -15.26 8.63 1.35
N VAL A 71 -14.11 8.74 0.70
CA VAL A 71 -13.96 9.27 -0.67
C VAL A 71 -13.40 8.16 -1.55
N SER A 72 -13.90 8.00 -2.77
CA SER A 72 -13.33 7.06 -3.72
C SER A 72 -13.44 7.56 -5.17
N VAL A 73 -12.39 7.33 -5.96
CA VAL A 73 -12.32 7.62 -7.39
C VAL A 73 -11.93 6.34 -8.12
N ASN A 74 -12.64 6.02 -9.20
CA ASN A 74 -12.46 4.79 -10.00
C ASN A 74 -12.58 3.48 -9.21
N ASN A 75 -13.42 3.47 -8.17
CA ASN A 75 -13.57 2.30 -7.27
C ASN A 75 -14.31 1.10 -7.92
N LYS A 76 -14.98 1.30 -9.05
CA LYS A 76 -15.68 0.21 -9.79
C LYS A 76 -14.71 -0.68 -10.56
N SER A 77 -13.53 -0.18 -10.88
CA SER A 77 -12.47 -0.95 -11.52
C SER A 77 -11.75 -1.83 -10.50
N ILE A 78 -11.19 -2.92 -11.00
CA ILE A 78 -10.31 -3.81 -10.24
C ILE A 78 -8.85 -3.54 -10.62
N TYR A 79 -7.97 -3.67 -9.64
CA TYR A 79 -6.55 -3.37 -9.77
C TYR A 79 -5.72 -4.57 -9.30
N PRO A 80 -4.66 -4.96 -10.03
CA PRO A 80 -3.75 -6.00 -9.58
C PRO A 80 -3.05 -5.54 -8.29
N MET A 81 -3.16 -6.35 -7.23
CA MET A 81 -2.64 -5.97 -5.91
C MET A 81 -1.12 -5.95 -5.85
N MET A 82 -0.46 -6.79 -6.66
CA MET A 82 0.94 -7.11 -6.46
C MET A 82 1.19 -7.40 -4.96
N SER A 83 2.32 -7.05 -4.41
CA SER A 83 2.65 -7.35 -3.02
C SER A 83 1.75 -6.71 -1.94
N VAL A 84 0.73 -5.92 -2.28
CA VAL A 84 -0.27 -5.45 -1.30
C VAL A 84 -1.02 -6.63 -0.66
N PHE A 85 -1.23 -7.74 -1.40
CA PHE A 85 -1.88 -8.93 -0.86
C PHE A 85 -1.17 -9.56 0.34
N LYS A 86 0.10 -9.23 0.58
CA LYS A 86 0.87 -9.74 1.73
C LYS A 86 0.30 -9.31 3.09
N VAL A 87 -0.45 -8.20 3.13
CA VAL A 87 -1.24 -7.82 4.32
C VAL A 87 -2.36 -8.82 4.57
N HIS A 88 -3.04 -9.26 3.52
CA HIS A 88 -4.10 -10.27 3.58
C HIS A 88 -3.54 -11.61 4.07
N GLN A 89 -2.39 -12.03 3.53
CA GLN A 89 -1.66 -13.24 3.94
C GLN A 89 -1.30 -13.19 5.43
N ALA A 90 -0.73 -12.08 5.89
CA ALA A 90 -0.30 -11.93 7.28
C ALA A 90 -1.48 -12.01 8.25
N LEU A 91 -2.59 -11.32 7.96
CA LEU A 91 -3.80 -11.38 8.77
C LEU A 91 -4.38 -12.79 8.84
N ALA A 92 -4.49 -13.46 7.69
CA ALA A 92 -5.03 -14.81 7.62
C ALA A 92 -4.16 -15.84 8.35
N LEU A 93 -2.84 -15.76 8.19
CA LEU A 93 -1.89 -16.63 8.87
C LEU A 93 -1.92 -16.42 10.38
N CYS A 94 -1.93 -15.18 10.83
CA CYS A 94 -2.00 -14.87 12.25
C CYS A 94 -3.31 -15.34 12.89
N ASN A 95 -4.45 -15.21 12.20
CA ASN A 95 -5.73 -15.78 12.64
C ASN A 95 -5.70 -17.31 12.71
N ASP A 96 -5.07 -17.98 11.75
CA ASP A 96 -4.91 -19.44 11.78
C ASP A 96 -4.03 -19.88 12.97
N PHE A 97 -2.96 -19.14 13.23
CA PHE A 97 -2.08 -19.38 14.38
C PHE A 97 -2.80 -19.17 15.71
N ASP A 98 -3.66 -18.13 15.82
CA ASP A 98 -4.49 -17.94 17.01
C ASP A 98 -5.41 -19.14 17.26
N LYS A 99 -6.08 -19.65 16.24
CA LYS A 99 -6.96 -20.81 16.35
C LYS A 99 -6.25 -22.10 16.74
N LYS A 100 -5.00 -22.24 16.33
CA LYS A 100 -4.15 -23.41 16.61
C LYS A 100 -3.32 -23.26 17.88
N GLY A 101 -3.37 -22.11 18.55
CA GLY A 101 -2.53 -21.80 19.74
C GLY A 101 -1.04 -21.76 19.41
N LEU A 102 -0.66 -21.39 18.16
CA LEU A 102 0.73 -21.36 17.71
C LEU A 102 1.36 -19.98 17.94
N SER A 103 2.64 -20.00 18.34
CA SER A 103 3.45 -18.78 18.51
C SER A 103 4.07 -18.35 17.18
N LEU A 104 4.21 -17.03 16.97
CA LEU A 104 5.02 -16.48 15.88
C LEU A 104 6.52 -16.82 16.01
N ASP A 105 6.96 -17.24 17.19
CA ASP A 105 8.35 -17.67 17.44
C ASP A 105 8.61 -19.13 17.03
N THR A 106 7.61 -19.80 16.41
CA THR A 106 7.76 -21.11 15.80
C THR A 106 8.86 -21.07 14.74
N LEU A 107 9.88 -21.96 14.88
CA LEU A 107 11.02 -22.05 13.99
C LEU A 107 10.67 -22.76 12.68
N VAL A 108 11.13 -22.20 11.58
CA VAL A 108 11.02 -22.73 10.22
C VAL A 108 12.43 -23.00 9.68
N LYS A 109 12.71 -24.25 9.32
CA LYS A 109 13.94 -24.62 8.61
C LYS A 109 13.73 -24.44 7.12
N ILE A 110 14.57 -23.64 6.51
CA ILE A 110 14.51 -23.25 5.10
C ILE A 110 15.75 -23.76 4.39
N ASN A 111 15.58 -24.62 3.40
CA ASN A 111 16.67 -25.00 2.52
C ASN A 111 16.84 -23.91 1.46
N ARG A 112 17.97 -23.21 1.49
CA ARG A 112 18.26 -22.05 0.63
C ARG A 112 18.26 -22.39 -0.87
N GLU A 113 18.64 -23.60 -1.25
CA GLU A 113 18.66 -24.05 -2.66
C GLU A 113 17.24 -24.16 -3.27
N LYS A 114 16.19 -24.28 -2.40
CA LYS A 114 14.79 -24.32 -2.82
C LYS A 114 14.15 -22.94 -2.98
N LEU A 115 14.89 -21.88 -2.70
CA LEU A 115 14.42 -20.50 -2.86
C LEU A 115 14.68 -20.03 -4.30
N ASP A 116 13.79 -19.18 -4.82
CA ASP A 116 14.01 -18.54 -6.12
C ASP A 116 15.07 -17.44 -6.00
N PRO A 117 16.25 -17.59 -6.63
CA PRO A 117 17.31 -16.58 -6.58
C PRO A 117 17.04 -15.36 -7.46
N LYS A 118 16.03 -15.42 -8.35
CA LYS A 118 15.71 -14.36 -9.32
C LYS A 118 14.66 -13.40 -8.81
N THR A 119 13.87 -13.81 -7.80
CA THR A 119 12.83 -12.99 -7.24
C THR A 119 13.36 -11.94 -6.25
N TRP A 120 12.57 -10.92 -5.97
CA TRP A 120 12.89 -9.93 -4.93
C TRP A 120 12.88 -10.60 -3.54
N SER A 121 14.05 -10.77 -2.96
CA SER A 121 14.20 -11.41 -1.64
C SER A 121 15.38 -10.83 -0.85
N PRO A 122 15.14 -9.79 -0.04
CA PRO A 122 16.11 -9.28 0.94
C PRO A 122 16.59 -10.36 1.92
N MET A 123 15.70 -11.27 2.36
CA MET A 123 16.03 -12.40 3.21
C MET A 123 17.17 -13.23 2.64
N MET A 124 17.16 -13.52 1.34
CA MET A 124 18.26 -14.29 0.70
C MET A 124 19.60 -13.55 0.68
N LYS A 125 19.59 -12.22 0.76
CA LYS A 125 20.82 -11.40 0.84
C LYS A 125 21.38 -11.40 2.25
N ASP A 126 20.51 -11.44 3.27
CA ASP A 126 20.89 -11.38 4.67
C ASP A 126 21.41 -12.76 5.18
N TYR A 127 20.97 -13.87 4.56
CA TYR A 127 21.31 -15.23 4.97
C TYR A 127 21.94 -16.02 3.83
N SER A 128 23.22 -16.42 3.99
CA SER A 128 23.98 -17.18 2.98
C SER A 128 24.13 -18.66 3.28
N ALA A 129 23.79 -19.13 4.50
CA ALA A 129 23.91 -20.52 4.89
C ALA A 129 23.03 -21.46 4.06
N PRO A 130 23.45 -22.71 3.77
CA PRO A 130 22.64 -23.68 3.01
C PRO A 130 21.29 -23.99 3.66
N VAL A 131 21.24 -23.99 5.00
CA VAL A 131 20.01 -24.14 5.78
C VAL A 131 19.87 -22.92 6.68
N ILE A 132 18.74 -22.24 6.57
CA ILE A 132 18.39 -21.05 7.35
C ILE A 132 17.33 -21.46 8.37
N SER A 133 17.47 -21.04 9.62
CA SER A 133 16.42 -21.17 10.64
C SER A 133 15.89 -19.79 11.00
N LEU A 134 14.63 -19.52 10.67
CA LEU A 134 13.93 -18.27 10.97
C LEU A 134 12.65 -18.57 11.72
N THR A 135 12.19 -17.63 12.52
CA THR A 135 10.86 -17.69 13.10
C THR A 135 9.79 -17.27 12.07
N VAL A 136 8.54 -17.66 12.29
CA VAL A 136 7.41 -17.14 11.51
C VAL A 136 7.32 -15.61 11.63
N ARG A 137 7.67 -15.06 12.79
CA ARG A 137 7.81 -13.62 13.06
C ARG A 137 8.80 -12.96 12.08
N ASP A 138 9.95 -13.59 11.85
CA ASP A 138 10.96 -13.09 10.91
C ASP A 138 10.44 -13.13 9.47
N LEU A 139 9.81 -14.23 9.05
CA LEU A 139 9.21 -14.34 7.72
C LEU A 139 8.14 -13.28 7.47
N LEU A 140 7.25 -13.07 8.43
CA LEU A 140 6.23 -12.01 8.36
C LEU A 140 6.85 -10.62 8.30
N ARG A 141 7.92 -10.35 9.08
CA ARG A 141 8.63 -9.07 9.05
C ARG A 141 9.25 -8.83 7.68
N TYR A 142 9.98 -9.79 7.10
CA TYR A 142 10.52 -9.70 5.75
C TYR A 142 9.42 -9.45 4.72
N THR A 143 8.32 -10.18 4.82
CA THR A 143 7.17 -10.08 3.91
C THR A 143 6.49 -8.71 3.97
N LEU A 144 6.25 -8.17 5.15
CA LEU A 144 5.52 -6.90 5.33
C LEU A 144 6.42 -5.68 5.16
N SER A 145 7.60 -5.64 5.83
CA SER A 145 8.43 -4.44 5.85
C SER A 145 9.36 -4.32 4.64
N GLN A 146 9.78 -5.43 4.03
CA GLN A 146 10.70 -5.44 2.89
C GLN A 146 10.11 -6.08 1.63
N SER A 147 8.85 -6.52 1.70
CA SER A 147 8.13 -7.13 0.57
C SER A 147 8.78 -8.39 0.01
N ASP A 148 9.43 -9.21 0.85
CA ASP A 148 10.15 -10.41 0.45
C ASP A 148 9.22 -11.47 -0.16
N ASN A 149 9.53 -11.91 -1.39
CA ASN A 149 8.71 -12.86 -2.13
C ASN A 149 8.94 -14.31 -1.67
N ASN A 150 10.20 -14.70 -1.40
CA ASN A 150 10.49 -16.03 -0.89
C ASN A 150 9.89 -16.27 0.49
N ALA A 151 9.95 -15.28 1.39
CA ALA A 151 9.31 -15.37 2.70
C ALA A 151 7.79 -15.57 2.57
N SER A 152 7.13 -14.84 1.68
CA SER A 152 5.71 -15.01 1.36
C SER A 152 5.41 -16.41 0.81
N ASN A 153 6.17 -16.88 -0.17
CA ASN A 153 5.99 -18.20 -0.79
C ASN A 153 6.18 -19.35 0.22
N ILE A 154 7.17 -19.23 1.13
CA ILE A 154 7.39 -20.21 2.20
C ILE A 154 6.14 -20.35 3.08
N MET A 155 5.53 -19.22 3.47
CA MET A 155 4.35 -19.23 4.32
C MET A 155 3.14 -19.81 3.58
N PHE A 156 2.91 -19.46 2.30
CA PHE A 156 1.83 -20.06 1.50
C PHE A 156 2.03 -21.57 1.27
N LYS A 157 3.25 -22.00 1.03
CA LYS A 157 3.54 -23.42 0.77
C LYS A 157 3.42 -24.31 2.01
N ASN A 158 3.83 -23.79 3.18
CA ASN A 158 4.02 -24.63 4.36
C ASN A 158 3.01 -24.40 5.48
N MET A 159 2.22 -23.32 5.45
CA MET A 159 1.40 -22.91 6.59
C MET A 159 -0.06 -22.67 6.22
N LEU A 160 -0.34 -21.71 5.33
CA LEU A 160 -1.68 -21.31 4.95
C LEU A 160 -1.73 -20.94 3.47
N ASN A 161 -2.50 -21.64 2.65
CA ASN A 161 -2.54 -21.41 1.21
C ASN A 161 -3.39 -20.19 0.81
N THR A 162 -3.36 -19.85 -0.48
CA THR A 162 -4.08 -18.69 -1.05
C THR A 162 -5.59 -18.80 -0.84
N ALA A 163 -6.20 -19.98 -1.06
CA ALA A 163 -7.64 -20.19 -0.89
C ALA A 163 -8.11 -19.99 0.55
N GLN A 164 -7.32 -20.45 1.53
CA GLN A 164 -7.60 -20.23 2.95
C GLN A 164 -7.46 -18.76 3.32
N THR A 165 -6.46 -18.08 2.78
CA THR A 165 -6.28 -16.63 2.93
C THR A 165 -7.48 -15.88 2.38
N ASP A 166 -7.85 -16.15 1.13
CA ASP A 166 -8.99 -15.54 0.45
C ASP A 166 -10.30 -15.74 1.24
N SER A 167 -10.56 -16.97 1.69
CA SER A 167 -11.76 -17.31 2.49
C SER A 167 -11.80 -16.58 3.85
N PHE A 168 -10.66 -16.34 4.47
CA PHE A 168 -10.61 -15.58 5.72
C PHE A 168 -10.88 -14.10 5.48
N ILE A 169 -10.24 -13.49 4.49
CA ILE A 169 -10.42 -12.08 4.17
C ILE A 169 -11.86 -11.77 3.72
N ALA A 170 -12.54 -12.70 3.06
CA ALA A 170 -13.95 -12.56 2.69
C ALA A 170 -14.92 -12.41 3.89
N LYS A 171 -14.46 -12.69 5.11
CA LYS A 171 -15.20 -12.41 6.36
C LYS A 171 -14.96 -10.99 6.88
N LEU A 172 -13.92 -10.32 6.38
CA LEU A 172 -13.52 -9.00 6.83
C LEU A 172 -13.98 -7.89 5.88
N ILE A 173 -13.92 -8.11 4.57
CA ILE A 173 -14.30 -7.12 3.55
C ILE A 173 -15.21 -7.78 2.49
N PRO A 174 -15.98 -6.98 1.72
CA PRO A 174 -16.90 -7.52 0.71
C PRO A 174 -16.18 -8.42 -0.30
N ARG A 175 -16.71 -9.62 -0.50
CA ARG A 175 -16.14 -10.63 -1.43
C ARG A 175 -15.96 -10.10 -2.85
N SER A 176 -16.84 -9.21 -3.29
CA SER A 176 -16.77 -8.58 -4.61
C SER A 176 -15.63 -7.60 -4.78
N SER A 177 -14.95 -7.20 -3.69
CA SER A 177 -13.92 -6.17 -3.71
C SER A 177 -12.49 -6.69 -3.90
N PHE A 178 -12.26 -8.00 -3.84
CA PHE A 178 -10.91 -8.57 -3.92
C PHE A 178 -10.93 -10.05 -4.35
N GLN A 179 -9.74 -10.53 -4.74
CA GLN A 179 -9.46 -11.97 -4.93
C GLN A 179 -7.99 -12.24 -4.66
N ILE A 180 -7.71 -13.37 -3.96
CA ILE A 180 -6.37 -13.91 -3.78
C ILE A 180 -6.36 -15.34 -4.34
N ALA A 181 -5.78 -15.50 -5.53
CA ALA A 181 -5.76 -16.76 -6.27
C ALA A 181 -4.36 -17.39 -6.31
N TYR A 182 -3.31 -16.57 -6.42
CA TYR A 182 -1.96 -17.03 -6.73
C TYR A 182 -0.92 -16.55 -5.73
N THR A 183 0.18 -17.31 -5.62
CA THR A 183 1.39 -16.96 -4.88
C THR A 183 2.28 -16.02 -5.71
N GLU A 184 3.33 -15.43 -5.09
CA GLU A 184 4.34 -14.63 -5.83
C GLU A 184 5.07 -15.48 -6.89
N GLU A 185 5.36 -16.76 -6.58
CA GLU A 185 6.01 -17.68 -7.51
C GLU A 185 5.14 -17.93 -8.75
N GLU A 186 3.85 -18.18 -8.57
CA GLU A 186 2.91 -18.41 -9.67
C GLU A 186 2.69 -17.15 -10.52
N MET A 187 2.62 -15.97 -9.91
CA MET A 187 2.48 -14.69 -10.62
C MET A 187 3.77 -14.31 -11.36
N SER A 188 4.94 -14.68 -10.84
CA SER A 188 6.22 -14.44 -11.51
C SER A 188 6.40 -15.34 -12.73
N ALA A 189 5.87 -16.55 -12.68
CA ALA A 189 5.94 -17.52 -13.79
C ALA A 189 4.95 -17.18 -14.94
N ASP A 190 3.88 -16.47 -14.64
CA ASP A 190 2.80 -16.14 -15.59
C ASP A 190 2.26 -14.74 -15.29
N HIS A 191 2.52 -13.81 -16.21
CA HIS A 191 2.18 -12.40 -16.03
C HIS A 191 0.66 -12.16 -15.89
N ASP A 192 -0.18 -12.94 -16.56
CA ASP A 192 -1.64 -12.79 -16.49
C ASP A 192 -2.19 -13.18 -15.12
N LYS A 193 -1.50 -14.08 -14.40
CA LYS A 193 -1.85 -14.43 -13.02
C LYS A 193 -1.69 -13.27 -12.04
N ALA A 194 -0.80 -12.33 -12.31
CA ALA A 194 -0.63 -11.15 -11.48
C ALA A 194 -1.91 -10.28 -11.42
N TYR A 195 -2.69 -10.25 -12.51
CA TYR A 195 -3.97 -9.53 -12.56
C TYR A 195 -5.12 -10.29 -11.88
N SER A 196 -4.92 -11.57 -11.58
CA SER A 196 -5.92 -12.40 -10.88
C SER A 196 -5.91 -12.21 -9.37
N ASN A 197 -4.82 -11.68 -8.80
CA ASN A 197 -4.80 -11.18 -7.42
C ASN A 197 -5.17 -9.69 -7.46
N TYR A 198 -6.45 -9.39 -7.31
CA TYR A 198 -6.97 -8.04 -7.47
C TYR A 198 -7.72 -7.50 -6.26
N THR A 199 -7.86 -6.19 -6.22
CA THR A 199 -8.72 -5.48 -5.27
C THR A 199 -9.35 -4.25 -5.92
N SER A 200 -10.47 -3.78 -5.34
CA SER A 200 -10.90 -2.39 -5.53
C SER A 200 -10.14 -1.48 -4.55
N PRO A 201 -9.93 -0.20 -4.87
CA PRO A 201 -9.29 0.74 -3.95
C PRO A 201 -9.95 0.80 -2.57
N LEU A 202 -11.29 0.84 -2.53
CA LEU A 202 -12.03 0.86 -1.27
C LEU A 202 -11.90 -0.46 -0.50
N GLY A 203 -11.87 -1.62 -1.19
CA GLY A 203 -11.65 -2.91 -0.54
C GLY A 203 -10.32 -2.97 0.21
N ALA A 204 -9.24 -2.50 -0.44
CA ALA A 204 -7.92 -2.41 0.21
C ALA A 204 -7.89 -1.40 1.36
N ALA A 205 -8.51 -0.22 1.16
CA ALA A 205 -8.61 0.79 2.21
C ALA A 205 -9.41 0.28 3.42
N MET A 206 -10.53 -0.42 3.21
CA MET A 206 -11.32 -1.02 4.28
C MET A 206 -10.52 -2.02 5.09
N LEU A 207 -9.78 -2.94 4.45
CA LEU A 207 -8.98 -3.93 5.18
C LEU A 207 -7.89 -3.26 6.02
N MET A 208 -7.17 -2.30 5.44
CA MET A 208 -6.13 -1.56 6.16
C MET A 208 -6.73 -0.73 7.30
N ASN A 209 -7.83 -0.04 7.09
CA ASN A 209 -8.53 0.74 8.12
C ASN A 209 -8.95 -0.15 9.29
N ARG A 210 -9.64 -1.27 9.03
CA ARG A 210 -10.09 -2.23 10.04
C ARG A 210 -8.92 -2.82 10.82
N LEU A 211 -7.79 -3.12 10.17
CA LEU A 211 -6.58 -3.60 10.84
C LEU A 211 -6.12 -2.62 11.94
N PHE A 212 -6.28 -1.32 11.74
CA PHE A 212 -5.84 -0.31 12.70
C PHE A 212 -6.91 0.09 13.70
N THR A 213 -8.20 -0.02 13.37
CA THR A 213 -9.32 0.51 14.17
C THR A 213 -10.16 -0.55 14.88
N GLU A 214 -10.04 -1.83 14.49
CA GLU A 214 -10.81 -2.93 15.06
C GLU A 214 -9.91 -4.04 15.59
N SER A 215 -10.45 -4.95 16.41
CA SER A 215 -9.79 -6.18 16.84
C SER A 215 -10.17 -7.32 15.91
N LEU A 216 -9.27 -7.69 14.99
CA LEU A 216 -9.51 -8.71 13.97
C LEU A 216 -8.95 -10.08 14.36
N ILE A 217 -7.86 -10.09 15.12
CA ILE A 217 -7.10 -11.25 15.60
C ILE A 217 -6.56 -10.93 17.01
N SER A 218 -5.78 -11.80 17.63
CA SER A 218 -5.16 -11.51 18.93
C SER A 218 -4.33 -10.22 18.90
N ASN A 219 -4.39 -9.45 19.99
CA ASN A 219 -3.69 -8.15 20.06
C ASN A 219 -2.20 -8.28 19.78
N GLU A 220 -1.52 -9.30 20.34
CA GLU A 220 -0.08 -9.52 20.11
C GLU A 220 0.25 -9.61 18.62
N LYS A 221 -0.48 -10.44 17.87
CA LYS A 221 -0.22 -10.66 16.45
C LYS A 221 -0.66 -9.48 15.60
N GLN A 222 -1.75 -8.83 15.97
CA GLN A 222 -2.23 -7.63 15.27
C GLN A 222 -1.26 -6.46 15.44
N ASP A 223 -0.76 -6.22 16.64
CA ASP A 223 0.23 -5.18 16.92
C ASP A 223 1.57 -5.46 16.23
N PHE A 224 1.95 -6.75 16.13
CA PHE A 224 3.11 -7.13 15.35
C PHE A 224 2.94 -6.74 13.86
N ILE A 225 1.78 -7.04 13.23
CA ILE A 225 1.50 -6.66 11.84
C ILE A 225 1.54 -5.13 11.68
N LYS A 226 0.86 -4.38 12.57
CA LYS A 226 0.86 -2.92 12.55
C LYS A 226 2.27 -2.34 12.62
N ASN A 227 3.13 -2.88 13.49
CA ASN A 227 4.50 -2.43 13.66
C ASN A 227 5.38 -2.78 12.44
N ALA A 228 5.23 -3.98 11.87
CA ALA A 228 5.93 -4.36 10.65
C ALA A 228 5.57 -3.45 9.45
N LEU A 229 4.33 -2.98 9.37
CA LEU A 229 3.89 -2.00 8.36
C LEU A 229 4.44 -0.59 8.61
N LYS A 230 4.64 -0.17 9.87
CA LYS A 230 5.34 1.08 10.20
C LYS A 230 6.83 1.04 9.83
N GLU A 231 7.42 -0.16 9.88
CA GLU A 231 8.83 -0.40 9.53
C GLU A 231 9.03 -0.61 8.01
N CYS A 232 8.02 -0.36 7.18
CA CYS A 232 8.08 -0.58 5.73
C CYS A 232 9.22 0.21 5.08
N LYS A 233 10.05 -0.49 4.28
CA LYS A 233 11.26 0.08 3.63
C LYS A 233 11.09 0.28 2.13
N THR A 234 9.95 -0.13 1.56
CA THR A 234 9.67 -0.02 0.13
C THR A 234 8.81 1.20 -0.17
N GLY A 235 8.88 1.77 -1.38
CA GLY A 235 7.99 2.83 -1.85
C GLY A 235 8.09 4.16 -1.10
N ILE A 236 9.29 4.54 -0.65
CA ILE A 236 9.56 5.85 -0.04
C ILE A 236 9.30 7.02 -0.99
N ASP A 237 9.10 6.73 -2.26
CA ASP A 237 8.78 7.64 -3.37
C ASP A 237 7.27 7.75 -3.67
N ARG A 238 6.40 7.07 -2.90
CA ARG A 238 4.95 7.00 -3.09
C ARG A 238 4.18 7.77 -2.01
N ILE A 239 3.21 7.15 -1.33
CA ILE A 239 2.40 7.81 -0.28
C ILE A 239 3.28 8.49 0.77
N VAL A 240 4.39 7.88 1.15
CA VAL A 240 5.30 8.37 2.18
C VAL A 240 6.07 9.62 1.74
N ALA A 241 6.35 9.78 0.45
CA ALA A 241 7.25 10.83 -0.08
C ALA A 241 6.95 12.26 0.42
N PRO A 242 5.70 12.76 0.37
CA PRO A 242 5.38 14.11 0.84
C PRO A 242 5.29 14.23 2.38
N LEU A 243 5.39 13.10 3.10
CA LEU A 243 5.21 13.01 4.54
C LEU A 243 6.50 12.78 5.32
N LEU A 244 7.62 12.49 4.64
CA LEU A 244 8.91 12.13 5.27
C LEU A 244 9.44 13.17 6.24
N ASP A 245 9.25 14.45 5.94
CA ASP A 245 9.76 15.58 6.74
C ASP A 245 8.65 16.18 7.63
N LYS A 246 7.51 15.50 7.81
CA LYS A 246 6.38 15.99 8.59
C LYS A 246 6.46 15.46 10.02
N GLU A 247 6.77 16.36 10.95
CA GLU A 247 6.87 16.02 12.36
C GLU A 247 5.53 15.53 12.93
N GLY A 248 5.59 14.47 13.74
CA GLY A 248 4.43 13.90 14.41
C GLY A 248 3.49 13.08 13.52
N VAL A 249 3.81 12.89 12.24
CA VAL A 249 3.04 12.01 11.35
C VAL A 249 3.48 10.56 11.55
N VAL A 250 2.53 9.67 11.82
CA VAL A 250 2.75 8.22 11.93
C VAL A 250 2.19 7.56 10.68
N ILE A 251 3.00 6.71 10.03
CA ILE A 251 2.64 6.03 8.78
C ILE A 251 2.90 4.54 8.93
N ALA A 252 1.93 3.74 8.51
CA ALA A 252 2.07 2.29 8.32
C ALA A 252 1.56 1.97 6.92
N HIS A 253 2.39 1.32 6.06
CA HIS A 253 1.98 1.13 4.68
C HIS A 253 2.51 -0.17 4.06
N LYS A 254 1.90 -0.56 2.94
CA LYS A 254 2.34 -1.68 2.12
C LYS A 254 2.25 -1.33 0.65
N THR A 255 3.36 -1.53 -0.06
CA THR A 255 3.47 -1.29 -1.50
C THR A 255 3.24 -2.56 -2.32
N GLY A 256 2.88 -2.35 -3.59
CA GLY A 256 2.86 -3.38 -4.62
C GLY A 256 3.41 -2.82 -5.92
N SER A 257 4.39 -3.49 -6.54
CA SER A 257 4.99 -3.08 -7.81
C SER A 257 4.88 -4.20 -8.83
N GLY A 258 4.44 -3.85 -10.03
CA GLY A 258 4.46 -4.71 -11.19
C GLY A 258 5.68 -4.44 -12.07
N ASN A 259 5.87 -5.28 -13.08
CA ASN A 259 6.91 -5.12 -14.08
C ASN A 259 6.42 -4.28 -15.26
N VAL A 260 7.36 -3.70 -16.00
CA VAL A 260 7.08 -3.12 -17.32
C VAL A 260 7.10 -4.27 -18.35
N ASN A 261 6.04 -4.37 -19.14
CA ASN A 261 5.94 -5.37 -20.20
C ASN A 261 6.72 -4.94 -21.47
N GLU A 262 6.76 -5.81 -22.48
CA GLU A 262 7.44 -5.56 -23.76
C GLU A 262 6.91 -4.33 -24.53
N ASN A 263 5.67 -3.91 -24.26
CA ASN A 263 5.05 -2.73 -24.85
C ASN A 263 5.34 -1.43 -24.07
N GLY A 264 6.22 -1.48 -23.06
CA GLY A 264 6.55 -0.33 -22.23
C GLY A 264 5.44 0.08 -21.23
N ILE A 265 4.51 -0.84 -20.94
CA ILE A 265 3.40 -0.60 -20.01
C ILE A 265 3.77 -1.20 -18.64
N LEU A 266 3.75 -0.36 -17.62
CA LEU A 266 3.92 -0.76 -16.22
C LEU A 266 2.61 -1.36 -15.70
N ALA A 267 2.65 -2.63 -15.30
CA ALA A 267 1.46 -3.36 -14.86
C ALA A 267 0.81 -2.76 -13.60
N ALA A 268 1.61 -2.34 -12.62
CA ALA A 268 1.09 -1.74 -11.39
C ALA A 268 2.14 -0.94 -10.61
N GLN A 269 1.67 0.11 -9.90
CA GLN A 269 2.45 0.90 -8.93
C GLN A 269 1.55 1.34 -7.78
N ASN A 270 1.45 0.50 -6.75
CA ASN A 270 0.44 0.60 -5.70
C ASN A 270 1.05 0.98 -4.35
N ASP A 271 0.25 1.65 -3.52
CA ASP A 271 0.56 1.85 -2.11
C ASP A 271 -0.74 1.98 -1.29
N VAL A 272 -0.79 1.36 -0.12
CA VAL A 272 -1.92 1.43 0.81
C VAL A 272 -1.38 1.75 2.19
N ALA A 273 -1.84 2.83 2.80
CA ALA A 273 -1.32 3.34 4.06
C ALA A 273 -2.42 3.68 5.06
N TYR A 274 -2.14 3.45 6.34
CA TYR A 274 -2.84 4.06 7.47
C TYR A 274 -1.95 5.15 8.05
N ILE A 275 -2.49 6.36 8.17
CA ILE A 275 -1.73 7.56 8.52
C ILE A 275 -2.46 8.29 9.64
N CYS A 276 -1.71 8.68 10.70
CA CYS A 276 -2.22 9.56 11.76
C CYS A 276 -1.42 10.85 11.79
N LEU A 277 -2.13 11.98 11.81
CA LEU A 277 -1.58 13.33 11.80
C LEU A 277 -1.46 13.90 13.23
N PRO A 278 -0.61 14.91 13.44
CA PRO A 278 -0.46 15.55 14.76
C PRO A 278 -1.76 16.20 15.29
N ASN A 279 -2.66 16.61 14.41
CA ASN A 279 -3.98 17.13 14.76
C ASN A 279 -5.00 16.03 15.14
N LYS A 280 -4.54 14.77 15.34
CA LYS A 280 -5.34 13.58 15.69
C LYS A 280 -6.26 13.06 14.58
N VAL A 281 -6.27 13.64 13.40
CA VAL A 281 -6.94 13.05 12.23
C VAL A 281 -6.15 11.82 11.82
N CYS A 282 -6.81 10.65 11.77
CA CYS A 282 -6.27 9.43 11.19
C CYS A 282 -7.03 9.09 9.90
N TYR A 283 -6.32 8.66 8.89
CA TYR A 283 -6.95 8.26 7.63
C TYR A 283 -6.24 7.08 6.99
N THR A 284 -6.98 6.33 6.20
CA THR A 284 -6.45 5.30 5.32
C THR A 284 -6.46 5.84 3.89
N LEU A 285 -5.34 5.73 3.19
CA LEU A 285 -5.21 6.09 1.78
C LEU A 285 -4.78 4.85 1.00
N ALA A 286 -5.57 4.47 -0.01
CA ALA A 286 -5.23 3.43 -0.97
C ALA A 286 -5.12 4.05 -2.36
N VAL A 287 -3.98 3.87 -3.01
CA VAL A 287 -3.73 4.33 -4.38
C VAL A 287 -3.23 3.16 -5.20
N PHE A 288 -3.94 2.84 -6.25
CA PHE A 288 -3.62 1.79 -7.20
C PHE A 288 -3.45 2.39 -8.58
N VAL A 289 -2.30 2.16 -9.20
CA VAL A 289 -2.00 2.53 -10.59
C VAL A 289 -1.88 1.25 -11.39
N LYS A 290 -2.58 1.13 -12.52
CA LYS A 290 -2.43 -0.01 -13.45
C LYS A 290 -2.28 0.47 -14.89
N ASP A 291 -1.65 -0.38 -15.69
CA ASP A 291 -1.49 -0.21 -17.15
C ASP A 291 -0.92 1.17 -17.52
N PHE A 292 0.09 1.60 -16.76
CA PHE A 292 0.68 2.93 -16.88
C PHE A 292 1.67 2.99 -18.04
N LYS A 293 1.46 3.92 -18.97
CA LYS A 293 2.38 4.20 -20.09
C LYS A 293 3.50 5.10 -19.61
N GLY A 294 4.60 4.51 -19.14
CA GLY A 294 5.75 5.21 -18.60
C GLY A 294 6.55 4.33 -17.65
N ASN A 295 7.40 4.93 -16.84
CA ASN A 295 8.27 4.22 -15.90
C ASN A 295 7.76 4.31 -14.44
N GLU A 296 8.35 3.47 -13.58
CA GLU A 296 8.00 3.42 -12.15
C GLU A 296 8.12 4.79 -11.44
N PRO A 297 9.20 5.59 -11.62
CA PRO A 297 9.29 6.91 -11.00
C PRO A 297 8.16 7.86 -11.40
N GLN A 298 7.70 7.82 -12.65
CA GLN A 298 6.58 8.65 -13.11
C GLN A 298 5.26 8.21 -12.47
N ALA A 299 5.00 6.90 -12.40
CA ALA A 299 3.82 6.37 -11.72
C ALA A 299 3.84 6.70 -10.22
N SER A 300 5.00 6.57 -9.56
CA SER A 300 5.17 6.96 -8.14
C SER A 300 4.86 8.43 -7.88
N GLN A 301 5.16 9.34 -8.82
CA GLN A 301 4.83 10.75 -8.70
C GLN A 301 3.33 11.01 -8.61
N PHE A 302 2.49 10.28 -9.34
CA PHE A 302 1.04 10.37 -9.20
C PHE A 302 0.59 9.94 -7.81
N VAL A 303 1.12 8.82 -7.29
CA VAL A 303 0.83 8.34 -5.93
C VAL A 303 1.23 9.37 -4.88
N ALA A 304 2.44 9.93 -4.98
CA ALA A 304 2.94 10.95 -4.08
C ALA A 304 2.12 12.25 -4.14
N HIS A 305 1.71 12.66 -5.35
CA HIS A 305 0.91 13.87 -5.53
C HIS A 305 -0.48 13.72 -4.89
N ILE A 306 -1.16 12.59 -5.08
CA ILE A 306 -2.42 12.29 -4.42
C ILE A 306 -2.24 12.36 -2.89
N SER A 307 -1.19 11.71 -2.35
CA SER A 307 -0.88 11.77 -0.92
C SER A 307 -0.65 13.19 -0.41
N ALA A 308 0.07 14.03 -1.16
CA ALA A 308 0.33 15.42 -0.80
C ALA A 308 -0.97 16.24 -0.71
N VAL A 309 -1.88 16.06 -1.68
CA VAL A 309 -3.18 16.76 -1.70
C VAL A 309 -4.04 16.31 -0.52
N VAL A 310 -4.17 15.00 -0.28
CA VAL A 310 -4.93 14.47 0.85
C VAL A 310 -4.38 15.00 2.17
N TYR A 311 -3.06 14.94 2.38
CA TYR A 311 -2.41 15.48 3.57
C TYR A 311 -2.70 16.98 3.75
N SER A 312 -2.56 17.79 2.71
CA SER A 312 -2.70 19.24 2.78
C SER A 312 -4.14 19.67 3.17
N LEU A 313 -5.13 18.90 2.75
CA LEU A 313 -6.52 19.15 3.10
C LEU A 313 -6.85 18.69 4.52
N LEU A 314 -6.30 17.55 4.96
CA LEU A 314 -6.61 16.98 6.27
C LEU A 314 -5.82 17.60 7.43
N ILE A 315 -4.60 18.07 7.22
CA ILE A 315 -3.78 18.66 8.30
C ILE A 315 -4.42 19.96 8.86
N ASN A 316 -5.15 20.68 8.02
CA ASN A 316 -5.82 21.92 8.39
C ASN A 316 -7.26 21.70 8.89
N THR A 317 -7.74 20.46 8.92
CA THR A 317 -9.08 20.15 9.42
C THR A 317 -9.06 20.21 10.94
N ALA A 318 -9.85 21.11 11.51
CA ALA A 318 -10.10 21.11 12.96
C ALA A 318 -10.99 19.89 13.30
N LEU A 319 -10.61 19.13 14.32
CA LEU A 319 -11.52 18.15 14.91
C LEU A 319 -12.60 18.95 15.67
N ASN A 320 -13.83 18.95 15.16
CA ASN A 320 -15.00 19.46 15.88
C ASN A 320 -15.41 18.51 16.99
#